data_f0bb1bd1b734a486240f198074c802d1
#
_entry.id   f0bb1bd1b734a486240f198074c802d1
#
_cell.length_a   1.000
_cell.length_b   1.000
_cell.length_c   1.000
_cell.angle_alpha   90.00
_cell.angle_beta   90.00
_cell.angle_gamma   90.00
#
_symmetry.space_group_name_H-M   'P 1'
#
loop_
_entity.id
_entity.type
_entity.pdbx_description
1 polymer ?
#
loop_
_entity_poly.entity_id
_entity_poly.type
_entity_poly.pdbx_seq_one_letter_code
_entity_poly.pdbx_strand_id
1 'polypeptide(L)'
;MLGRTDRAAQLRILAIGALLMLSALLFAVFPLTGTSQREVFSGLPHNYTYREAAGPGGVQLHMLSLNPEDVVLRRAGLPLRQIAAYGINGGFFYGDDLLSIAIMNDQPVNDEARSYGSGWFNAKYARGTLVWDGAAGALSVQVAASGDDLAVSDRSNYWAQGGISMNLQQEELWEAAATAEHLPYEGERRLRSGLVYDQSGKLWLLVTNSLCTAAEFRAAVQETVPGEGREGIFLDGDGSSQMNADEAVLTGDSRPVVQMLAVAGGK
;
A
#
# COMPACT_ATOMS: atom_id res chain seq x y z
N MET A 1 21.62 -72.96 -15.74
CA MET A 1 22.13 -71.59 -15.91
C MET A 1 21.00 -70.58 -15.70
N LEU A 2 20.49 -70.49 -14.51
CA LEU A 2 19.44 -69.53 -14.11
C LEU A 2 19.82 -68.95 -12.74
N GLY A 3 20.54 -67.89 -12.71
CA GLY A 3 20.92 -67.30 -11.38
C GLY A 3 21.68 -66.00 -11.39
N ARG A 4 21.96 -65.42 -12.57
CA ARG A 4 22.78 -64.18 -12.62
C ARG A 4 21.98 -62.92 -12.98
N THR A 5 20.81 -63.04 -13.60
CA THR A 5 19.93 -61.91 -14.00
C THR A 5 19.10 -61.36 -12.85
N ASP A 6 18.78 -62.20 -11.86
CA ASP A 6 17.90 -61.86 -10.77
C ASP A 6 18.55 -60.99 -9.70
N ARG A 7 19.85 -61.15 -9.45
CA ARG A 7 20.59 -60.31 -8.47
C ARG A 7 20.79 -58.85 -8.95
N ALA A 8 20.95 -58.62 -10.21
CA ALA A 8 21.13 -57.28 -10.75
C ALA A 8 19.79 -56.50 -10.74
N ALA A 9 18.68 -57.16 -10.98
CA ALA A 9 17.36 -56.58 -10.87
C ALA A 9 16.99 -56.25 -9.43
N GLN A 10 17.28 -57.14 -8.47
CA GLN A 10 17.07 -56.92 -7.05
C GLN A 10 17.93 -55.74 -6.49
N LEU A 11 19.21 -55.64 -6.92
CA LEU A 11 20.04 -54.53 -6.53
C LEU A 11 19.56 -53.18 -7.08
N ARG A 12 19.00 -53.12 -8.29
CA ARG A 12 18.41 -51.91 -8.87
C ARG A 12 17.15 -51.49 -8.14
N ILE A 13 16.27 -52.43 -7.73
CA ILE A 13 15.06 -52.15 -6.98
C ILE A 13 15.41 -51.60 -5.57
N LEU A 14 16.41 -52.19 -4.90
CA LEU A 14 16.91 -51.72 -3.60
C LEU A 14 17.58 -50.32 -3.71
N ALA A 15 18.31 -50.03 -4.77
CA ALA A 15 18.92 -48.74 -5.01
C ALA A 15 17.86 -47.63 -5.24
N ILE A 16 16.82 -47.96 -6.04
CA ILE A 16 15.70 -47.03 -6.28
C ILE A 16 14.88 -46.79 -4.99
N GLY A 17 14.64 -47.83 -4.22
CA GLY A 17 13.96 -47.75 -2.91
C GLY A 17 14.74 -46.89 -1.90
N ALA A 18 16.08 -47.05 -1.84
CA ALA A 18 16.95 -46.26 -1.00
C ALA A 18 17.00 -44.77 -1.43
N LEU A 19 16.98 -44.51 -2.75
CA LEU A 19 16.97 -43.13 -3.30
C LEU A 19 15.64 -42.42 -3.01
N LEU A 20 14.51 -43.14 -3.10
CA LEU A 20 13.19 -42.62 -2.75
C LEU A 20 13.03 -42.37 -1.25
N MET A 21 13.58 -43.25 -0.40
CA MET A 21 13.59 -43.03 1.05
C MET A 21 14.51 -41.85 1.44
N LEU A 22 15.65 -41.66 0.78
CA LEU A 22 16.53 -40.54 1.00
C LEU A 22 15.91 -39.21 0.57
N SER A 23 15.15 -39.19 -0.52
CA SER A 23 14.39 -38.01 -0.95
C SER A 23 13.25 -37.68 0.02
N ALA A 24 12.53 -38.68 0.53
CA ALA A 24 11.49 -38.49 1.54
C ALA A 24 12.05 -37.98 2.88
N LEU A 25 13.25 -38.45 3.28
CA LEU A 25 13.93 -37.95 4.47
C LEU A 25 14.42 -36.50 4.29
N LEU A 26 14.89 -36.14 3.10
CA LEU A 26 15.30 -34.74 2.79
C LEU A 26 14.10 -33.78 2.87
N PHE A 27 12.90 -34.18 2.45
CA PHE A 27 11.68 -33.40 2.60
C PHE A 27 11.18 -33.32 4.07
N ALA A 28 11.49 -34.34 4.90
CA ALA A 28 11.08 -34.35 6.30
C ALA A 28 12.04 -33.58 7.23
N VAL A 29 13.26 -33.28 6.78
CA VAL A 29 14.31 -32.61 7.59
C VAL A 29 14.44 -31.12 7.26
N PHE A 30 13.88 -30.65 6.13
CA PHE A 30 13.68 -29.22 5.91
C PHE A 30 12.25 -28.87 6.31
N PRO A 31 11.97 -28.38 7.53
CA PRO A 31 10.75 -27.65 7.74
C PRO A 31 10.84 -26.49 6.71
N LEU A 32 9.82 -26.38 5.84
CA LEU A 32 9.53 -25.14 5.15
C LEU A 32 9.29 -24.13 6.26
N THR A 33 10.36 -23.46 6.71
CA THR A 33 10.27 -22.30 7.59
C THR A 33 9.70 -21.16 6.76
N GLY A 34 8.44 -21.28 6.37
CA GLY A 34 7.62 -20.15 6.11
C GLY A 34 7.53 -19.42 7.45
N THR A 35 8.29 -18.35 7.61
CA THR A 35 8.14 -17.42 8.72
C THR A 35 6.66 -17.12 8.82
N SER A 36 6.00 -17.46 9.91
CA SER A 36 4.57 -17.21 10.02
C SER A 36 4.36 -15.70 9.93
N GLN A 37 3.28 -15.24 9.30
CA GLN A 37 2.99 -13.79 9.21
C GLN A 37 3.03 -13.12 10.59
N ARG A 38 2.65 -13.84 11.64
CA ARG A 38 2.78 -13.39 13.03
C ARG A 38 4.22 -13.10 13.48
N GLU A 39 5.23 -13.84 12.96
CA GLU A 39 6.63 -13.57 13.29
C GLU A 39 7.13 -12.29 12.59
N VAL A 40 6.69 -12.03 11.35
CA VAL A 40 7.07 -10.81 10.60
C VAL A 40 6.55 -9.56 11.29
N PHE A 41 5.37 -9.59 11.90
CA PHE A 41 4.72 -8.44 12.53
C PHE A 41 4.88 -8.38 14.05
N SER A 42 5.65 -9.31 14.65
CA SER A 42 5.86 -9.33 16.10
C SER A 42 6.61 -8.08 16.58
N GLY A 43 6.04 -7.39 17.57
CA GLY A 43 6.67 -6.23 18.21
C GLY A 43 6.68 -4.95 17.38
N LEU A 44 5.93 -4.89 16.28
CA LEU A 44 5.77 -3.67 15.49
C LEU A 44 4.94 -2.62 16.24
N PRO A 45 5.21 -1.33 15.97
CA PRO A 45 4.42 -0.24 16.55
C PRO A 45 2.97 -0.32 16.09
N HIS A 46 2.03 -0.24 17.04
CA HIS A 46 0.59 -0.36 16.79
C HIS A 46 -0.12 0.97 17.09
N ASN A 47 0.37 2.07 16.51
CA ASN A 47 -0.17 3.43 16.68
C ASN A 47 -1.32 3.70 15.71
N TYR A 48 -2.27 2.77 15.60
CA TYR A 48 -3.46 2.92 14.76
C TYR A 48 -4.65 2.21 15.41
N THR A 49 -5.84 2.51 14.91
CA THR A 49 -7.04 1.72 15.17
C THR A 49 -7.54 1.14 13.85
N TYR A 50 -7.70 -0.18 13.81
CA TYR A 50 -8.27 -0.87 12.65
C TYR A 50 -9.79 -0.84 12.67
N ARG A 51 -10.39 -0.68 11.50
CA ARG A 51 -11.83 -0.81 11.27
C ARG A 51 -12.09 -1.40 9.89
N GLU A 52 -13.10 -2.27 9.82
CA GLU A 52 -13.70 -2.74 8.58
C GLU A 52 -15.13 -2.23 8.47
N ALA A 53 -15.58 -1.85 7.27
CA ALA A 53 -16.93 -1.42 7.02
C ALA A 53 -17.38 -1.77 5.59
N ALA A 54 -18.67 -2.09 5.45
CA ALA A 54 -19.30 -2.26 4.15
C ALA A 54 -19.99 -0.96 3.74
N GLY A 55 -19.59 -0.41 2.62
CA GLY A 55 -20.21 0.75 1.98
C GLY A 55 -21.27 0.36 0.94
N PRO A 56 -21.84 1.35 0.24
CA PRO A 56 -22.80 1.15 -0.84
C PRO A 56 -22.27 0.16 -1.89
N GLY A 57 -23.17 -0.60 -2.51
CA GLY A 57 -22.80 -1.59 -3.51
C GLY A 57 -21.97 -2.77 -3.01
N GLY A 58 -21.83 -2.93 -1.69
CA GLY A 58 -21.08 -4.02 -1.05
C GLY A 58 -19.56 -3.79 -1.09
N VAL A 59 -19.09 -2.56 -1.25
CA VAL A 59 -17.67 -2.21 -1.19
C VAL A 59 -17.17 -2.41 0.24
N GLN A 60 -16.22 -3.33 0.41
CA GLN A 60 -15.60 -3.60 1.70
C GLN A 60 -14.35 -2.71 1.87
N LEU A 61 -14.37 -1.82 2.86
CA LEU A 61 -13.26 -0.96 3.23
C LEU A 61 -12.56 -1.48 4.47
N HIS A 62 -11.24 -1.62 4.38
CA HIS A 62 -10.33 -1.82 5.49
C HIS A 62 -9.60 -0.51 5.77
N MET A 63 -9.60 -0.08 7.01
CA MET A 63 -9.17 1.26 7.40
C MET A 63 -8.21 1.19 8.59
N LEU A 64 -7.08 1.90 8.50
CA LEU A 64 -6.22 2.21 9.64
C LEU A 64 -6.40 3.69 9.97
N SER A 65 -6.92 4.01 11.15
CA SER A 65 -7.01 5.41 11.60
C SER A 65 -5.88 5.72 12.57
N LEU A 66 -5.17 6.83 12.33
CA LEU A 66 -3.98 7.22 13.09
C LEU A 66 -3.81 8.74 13.08
N ASN A 67 -2.83 9.24 13.83
CA ASN A 67 -2.47 10.65 13.75
C ASN A 67 -1.47 10.86 12.60
N PRO A 68 -1.49 12.00 11.92
CA PRO A 68 -0.59 12.26 10.79
C PRO A 68 0.90 12.18 11.12
N GLU A 69 1.30 12.53 12.35
CA GLU A 69 2.67 12.42 12.85
C GLU A 69 3.15 10.96 13.01
N ASP A 70 2.23 10.00 13.07
CA ASP A 70 2.54 8.57 13.14
C ASP A 70 2.73 7.94 11.76
N VAL A 71 2.75 8.73 10.67
CA VAL A 71 2.99 8.25 9.30
C VAL A 71 4.44 8.42 8.90
N VAL A 72 5.00 7.38 8.29
CA VAL A 72 6.30 7.42 7.61
C VAL A 72 6.12 6.97 6.17
N LEU A 73 6.47 7.85 5.24
CA LEU A 73 6.61 7.47 3.84
C LEU A 73 7.96 6.80 3.63
N ARG A 74 7.98 5.62 3.04
CA ARG A 74 9.22 4.87 2.84
C ARG A 74 9.22 4.05 1.57
N ARG A 75 10.42 3.79 1.03
CA ARG A 75 10.60 2.83 -0.05
C ARG A 75 10.19 1.44 0.42
N ALA A 76 9.51 0.68 -0.43
CA ALA A 76 9.09 -0.70 -0.21
C ALA A 76 9.92 -1.66 -1.05
N GLY A 77 9.74 -1.70 -2.37
CA GLY A 77 10.47 -2.57 -3.30
C GLY A 77 10.10 -4.06 -3.21
N LEU A 78 9.13 -4.40 -2.38
CA LEU A 78 8.63 -5.77 -2.11
C LEU A 78 7.10 -5.74 -1.97
N PRO A 79 6.41 -6.91 -2.09
CA PRO A 79 5.04 -7.04 -1.59
C PRO A 79 4.97 -6.69 -0.11
N LEU A 80 3.95 -5.91 0.31
CA LEU A 80 3.90 -5.40 1.70
C LEU A 80 3.93 -6.51 2.75
N ARG A 81 3.30 -7.66 2.47
CA ARG A 81 3.31 -8.83 3.38
C ARG A 81 4.71 -9.33 3.75
N GLN A 82 5.75 -8.92 3.00
CA GLN A 82 7.16 -9.27 3.27
C GLN A 82 7.91 -8.16 4.00
N ILE A 83 7.25 -7.06 4.32
CA ILE A 83 7.84 -5.90 4.98
C ILE A 83 7.37 -5.87 6.44
N ALA A 84 8.32 -5.85 7.37
CA ALA A 84 8.03 -5.71 8.79
C ALA A 84 7.61 -4.27 9.13
N ALA A 85 6.40 -3.90 8.72
CA ALA A 85 5.73 -2.64 9.02
C ALA A 85 4.24 -2.76 8.80
N TYR A 86 3.43 -2.13 9.63
CA TYR A 86 2.00 -1.87 9.36
C TYR A 86 1.85 -0.69 8.42
N GLY A 87 0.80 -0.67 7.62
CA GLY A 87 0.50 0.39 6.68
C GLY A 87 -0.10 -0.10 5.37
N ILE A 88 -0.10 0.76 4.35
CA ILE A 88 -0.66 0.46 3.02
C ILE A 88 0.33 0.82 1.90
N ASN A 89 0.04 0.38 0.68
CA ASN A 89 0.74 0.83 -0.52
C ASN A 89 0.61 2.35 -0.70
N GLY A 90 1.57 2.92 -1.41
CA GLY A 90 1.60 4.35 -1.72
C GLY A 90 1.02 4.73 -3.06
N GLY A 91 1.60 5.77 -3.67
CA GLY A 91 1.16 6.36 -4.92
C GLY A 91 1.55 5.58 -6.17
N PHE A 92 1.19 6.13 -7.34
CA PHE A 92 1.43 5.51 -8.65
C PHE A 92 2.91 5.35 -8.96
N PHE A 93 3.25 4.25 -9.64
CA PHE A 93 4.63 3.95 -10.05
C PHE A 93 4.67 3.21 -11.40
N TYR A 94 5.84 3.16 -12.02
CA TYR A 94 6.12 2.34 -13.20
C TYR A 94 7.55 1.78 -13.12
N GLY A 95 7.67 0.46 -13.13
CA GLY A 95 8.93 -0.20 -12.78
C GLY A 95 9.34 0.19 -11.35
N ASP A 96 10.53 0.75 -11.19
CA ASP A 96 11.06 1.25 -9.91
C ASP A 96 10.85 2.76 -9.71
N ASP A 97 10.28 3.46 -10.73
CA ASP A 97 10.08 4.90 -10.72
C ASP A 97 8.75 5.28 -10.05
N LEU A 98 8.79 6.15 -9.04
CA LEU A 98 7.59 6.79 -8.50
C LEU A 98 7.07 7.86 -9.48
N LEU A 99 5.78 7.74 -9.81
CA LEU A 99 5.06 8.71 -10.64
C LEU A 99 4.18 9.64 -9.80
N SER A 100 4.26 9.54 -8.49
CA SER A 100 3.55 10.35 -7.50
C SER A 100 4.52 10.99 -6.53
N ILE A 101 4.17 12.16 -6.02
CA ILE A 101 4.90 12.79 -4.92
C ILE A 101 4.89 11.84 -3.71
N ALA A 102 6.06 11.66 -3.10
CA ALA A 102 6.24 10.96 -1.84
C ALA A 102 7.47 11.57 -1.14
N ILE A 103 7.24 12.56 -0.30
CA ILE A 103 8.28 13.42 0.31
C ILE A 103 8.08 13.47 1.82
N MET A 104 9.17 13.40 2.57
CA MET A 104 9.23 13.74 3.99
C MET A 104 10.33 14.78 4.20
N ASN A 105 9.98 15.98 4.72
CA ASN A 105 10.95 17.02 5.07
C ASN A 105 11.92 17.33 3.92
N ASP A 106 11.39 17.59 2.73
CA ASP A 106 12.11 17.82 1.48
C ASP A 106 13.02 16.65 1.00
N GLN A 107 12.87 15.47 1.58
CA GLN A 107 13.54 14.27 1.11
C GLN A 107 12.52 13.35 0.43
N PRO A 108 12.62 13.11 -0.89
CA PRO A 108 11.80 12.11 -1.55
C PRO A 108 12.19 10.70 -1.10
N VAL A 109 11.25 9.76 -1.14
CA VAL A 109 11.45 8.42 -0.59
C VAL A 109 12.26 7.50 -1.50
N ASN A 110 12.46 7.89 -2.77
CA ASN A 110 13.16 7.10 -3.78
C ASN A 110 14.13 8.02 -4.54
N ASP A 111 15.43 7.83 -4.41
CA ASP A 111 16.46 8.66 -5.04
C ASP A 111 16.56 10.13 -4.54
N GLU A 112 17.33 10.93 -5.26
CA GLU A 112 17.61 12.32 -4.93
C GLU A 112 16.46 13.25 -5.35
N ALA A 113 16.28 14.32 -4.59
CA ALA A 113 15.30 15.36 -4.91
C ALA A 113 15.48 15.89 -6.34
N ARG A 114 14.38 16.14 -7.03
CA ARG A 114 14.28 16.59 -8.43
C ARG A 114 14.77 15.59 -9.50
N SER A 115 15.15 14.36 -9.12
CA SER A 115 15.34 13.31 -10.12
C SER A 115 13.97 12.69 -10.51
N TYR A 116 13.86 12.24 -11.76
CA TYR A 116 12.66 11.51 -12.21
C TYR A 116 12.53 10.19 -11.46
N GLY A 117 11.31 9.83 -11.05
CA GLY A 117 11.06 8.59 -10.32
C GLY A 117 11.40 8.64 -8.82
N SER A 118 11.95 9.76 -8.33
CA SER A 118 12.33 9.91 -6.92
C SER A 118 11.16 9.99 -5.93
N GLY A 119 9.98 10.40 -6.41
CA GLY A 119 8.87 10.84 -5.58
C GLY A 119 8.82 12.36 -5.39
N TRP A 120 9.65 13.12 -6.13
CA TRP A 120 9.57 14.59 -6.12
C TRP A 120 8.42 15.13 -6.98
N PHE A 121 7.98 14.36 -7.98
CA PHE A 121 7.00 14.80 -8.98
C PHE A 121 5.73 13.94 -8.98
N ASN A 122 4.61 14.58 -9.26
CA ASN A 122 3.46 13.94 -9.89
C ASN A 122 3.73 13.91 -11.39
N ALA A 123 4.19 12.79 -11.92
CA ALA A 123 4.69 12.70 -13.28
C ALA A 123 3.60 12.98 -14.31
N LYS A 124 3.91 13.80 -15.31
CA LYS A 124 3.08 14.26 -16.43
C LYS A 124 1.99 15.27 -16.09
N TYR A 125 1.37 15.23 -14.92
CA TYR A 125 0.21 16.05 -14.57
C TYR A 125 0.35 16.57 -13.14
N ALA A 126 -0.13 17.79 -12.88
CA ALA A 126 -0.43 18.20 -11.52
C ALA A 126 -1.58 17.34 -10.99
N ARG A 127 -1.45 16.83 -9.76
CA ARG A 127 -2.38 15.90 -9.15
C ARG A 127 -2.62 16.21 -7.68
N GLY A 128 -3.74 15.75 -7.16
CA GLY A 128 -4.04 15.83 -5.74
C GLY A 128 -2.93 15.20 -4.90
N THR A 129 -2.40 16.01 -4.01
CA THR A 129 -1.34 15.62 -3.08
C THR A 129 -1.82 15.92 -1.68
N LEU A 130 -1.94 14.89 -0.85
CA LEU A 130 -2.28 15.06 0.56
C LEU A 130 -1.02 15.46 1.32
N VAL A 131 -1.09 16.59 2.00
CA VAL A 131 0.03 17.21 2.72
C VAL A 131 -0.31 17.29 4.20
N TRP A 132 0.57 16.78 5.04
CA TRP A 132 0.63 17.07 6.47
C TRP A 132 1.66 18.16 6.72
N ASP A 133 1.23 19.33 7.14
CA ASP A 133 2.08 20.44 7.62
C ASP A 133 2.20 20.32 9.14
N GLY A 134 3.30 19.72 9.60
CA GLY A 134 3.51 19.46 11.02
C GLY A 134 3.71 20.73 11.85
N ALA A 135 4.18 21.83 11.23
CA ALA A 135 4.31 23.12 11.93
C ALA A 135 2.95 23.81 12.12
N ALA A 136 2.06 23.68 11.13
CA ALA A 136 0.69 24.20 11.24
C ALA A 136 -0.26 23.25 11.98
N GLY A 137 0.12 21.96 12.13
CA GLY A 137 -0.76 20.93 12.67
C GLY A 137 -1.98 20.68 11.79
N ALA A 138 -1.83 20.76 10.45
CA ALA A 138 -2.94 20.77 9.51
C ALA A 138 -2.71 19.82 8.32
N LEU A 139 -3.80 19.19 7.87
CA LEU A 139 -3.86 18.40 6.64
C LEU A 139 -4.54 19.20 5.53
N SER A 140 -4.07 19.03 4.30
CA SER A 140 -4.70 19.61 3.11
C SER A 140 -4.49 18.72 1.89
N VAL A 141 -5.38 18.83 0.89
CA VAL A 141 -5.14 18.32 -0.46
C VAL A 141 -4.78 19.50 -1.35
N GLN A 142 -3.62 19.44 -1.98
CA GLN A 142 -3.08 20.45 -2.88
C GLN A 142 -2.87 19.83 -4.27
N VAL A 143 -3.31 20.50 -5.34
CA VAL A 143 -3.00 20.05 -6.70
C VAL A 143 -1.62 20.58 -7.07
N ALA A 144 -0.64 19.69 -7.16
CA ALA A 144 0.77 20.01 -7.36
C ALA A 144 1.39 19.13 -8.45
N ALA A 145 2.32 19.67 -9.23
CA ALA A 145 3.14 18.91 -10.17
C ALA A 145 4.42 18.39 -9.52
N SER A 146 4.94 19.11 -8.53
CA SER A 146 6.21 18.79 -7.87
C SER A 146 6.22 19.17 -6.39
N GLY A 147 7.23 18.70 -5.66
CA GLY A 147 7.48 19.10 -4.29
C GLY A 147 7.74 20.61 -4.15
N ASP A 148 8.22 21.28 -5.21
CA ASP A 148 8.45 22.74 -5.22
C ASP A 148 7.14 23.55 -5.16
N ASP A 149 6.03 22.98 -5.64
CA ASP A 149 4.72 23.63 -5.69
C ASP A 149 3.95 23.56 -4.35
N LEU A 150 4.43 22.73 -3.40
CA LEU A 150 3.73 22.49 -2.14
C LEU A 150 3.84 23.70 -1.20
N ALA A 151 2.69 24.17 -0.74
CA ALA A 151 2.57 25.18 0.31
C ALA A 151 2.63 24.50 1.68
N VAL A 152 3.74 24.68 2.40
CA VAL A 152 3.96 24.20 3.76
C VAL A 152 4.61 25.29 4.61
N SER A 153 4.28 25.34 5.90
CA SER A 153 4.79 26.36 6.82
C SER A 153 6.27 26.17 7.17
N ASP A 154 6.69 24.90 7.26
CA ASP A 154 8.08 24.52 7.54
C ASP A 154 8.47 23.28 6.73
N ARG A 155 9.40 23.47 5.80
CA ARG A 155 9.87 22.38 4.93
C ARG A 155 10.70 21.31 5.65
N SER A 156 11.09 21.56 6.88
CA SER A 156 11.77 20.57 7.75
C SER A 156 10.80 19.72 8.59
N ASN A 157 9.49 20.02 8.55
CA ASN A 157 8.48 19.33 9.37
C ASN A 157 7.17 19.13 8.61
N TYR A 158 7.21 18.29 7.57
CA TYR A 158 6.02 17.91 6.80
C TYR A 158 6.20 16.56 6.09
N TRP A 159 5.10 15.98 5.63
CA TRP A 159 5.13 14.97 4.60
C TRP A 159 4.05 15.24 3.55
N ALA A 160 4.27 14.74 2.34
CA ALA A 160 3.37 14.87 1.22
C ALA A 160 3.27 13.57 0.41
N GLN A 161 2.04 13.13 0.15
CA GLN A 161 1.73 11.95 -0.65
C GLN A 161 0.86 12.33 -1.84
N GLY A 162 1.39 12.15 -3.04
CA GLY A 162 0.66 12.35 -4.29
C GLY A 162 -0.30 11.20 -4.61
N GLY A 163 -1.39 11.55 -5.25
CA GLY A 163 -2.45 10.64 -5.69
C GLY A 163 -3.36 11.33 -6.69
N ILE A 164 -4.68 11.22 -6.53
CA ILE A 164 -5.71 11.91 -7.30
C ILE A 164 -6.75 12.46 -6.33
N SER A 165 -7.16 13.71 -6.48
CA SER A 165 -8.14 14.36 -5.59
C SER A 165 -9.48 13.63 -5.57
N MET A 166 -10.03 13.37 -4.36
CA MET A 166 -11.35 12.77 -4.20
C MET A 166 -12.47 13.82 -4.24
N ASN A 167 -12.19 15.08 -3.85
CA ASN A 167 -13.18 16.16 -3.73
C ASN A 167 -14.43 15.71 -2.96
N LEU A 168 -14.23 15.17 -1.75
CA LEU A 168 -15.32 14.57 -0.96
C LEU A 168 -16.37 15.60 -0.51
N GLN A 169 -15.98 16.88 -0.41
CA GLN A 169 -16.87 17.98 -0.01
C GLN A 169 -17.58 18.64 -1.21
N GLN A 170 -17.17 18.33 -2.45
CA GLN A 170 -17.62 19.04 -3.66
C GLN A 170 -17.97 18.04 -4.74
N GLU A 171 -19.23 17.55 -4.69
CA GLU A 171 -19.72 16.50 -5.57
C GLU A 171 -19.58 16.87 -7.06
N GLU A 172 -19.82 18.13 -7.38
CA GLU A 172 -19.76 18.65 -8.75
C GLU A 172 -18.34 18.73 -9.33
N LEU A 173 -17.28 18.64 -8.49
CA LEU A 173 -15.89 18.80 -8.95
C LEU A 173 -15.15 17.48 -9.12
N TRP A 174 -15.59 16.39 -8.50
CA TRP A 174 -14.77 15.19 -8.42
C TRP A 174 -14.53 14.52 -9.79
N GLU A 175 -15.56 14.44 -10.67
CA GLU A 175 -15.40 13.85 -12.01
C GLU A 175 -14.48 14.69 -12.90
N ALA A 176 -14.61 16.03 -12.82
CA ALA A 176 -13.73 16.93 -13.55
C ALA A 176 -12.27 16.82 -13.05
N ALA A 177 -12.05 16.70 -11.74
CA ALA A 177 -10.72 16.49 -11.16
C ALA A 177 -10.16 15.11 -11.54
N ALA A 178 -10.94 14.04 -11.42
CA ALA A 178 -10.53 12.70 -11.82
C ALA A 178 -10.07 12.64 -13.28
N THR A 179 -10.79 13.33 -14.17
CA THR A 179 -10.43 13.48 -15.59
C THR A 179 -9.16 14.32 -15.79
N ALA A 180 -9.08 15.50 -15.17
CA ALA A 180 -7.94 16.41 -15.32
C ALA A 180 -6.64 15.84 -14.73
N GLU A 181 -6.73 15.13 -13.62
CA GLU A 181 -5.63 14.49 -12.94
C GLU A 181 -5.32 13.08 -13.50
N HIS A 182 -6.10 12.63 -14.49
CA HIS A 182 -5.96 11.33 -15.17
C HIS A 182 -6.01 10.13 -14.21
N LEU A 183 -7.14 9.97 -13.50
CA LEU A 183 -7.39 8.80 -12.65
C LEU A 183 -7.43 7.51 -13.50
N PRO A 184 -6.51 6.55 -13.27
CA PRO A 184 -6.50 5.34 -14.07
C PRO A 184 -7.74 4.47 -13.79
N TYR A 185 -8.33 3.92 -14.87
CA TYR A 185 -9.41 2.92 -14.77
C TYR A 185 -10.58 3.37 -13.87
N GLU A 186 -10.98 4.65 -13.92
CA GLU A 186 -11.99 5.20 -13.02
C GLU A 186 -13.34 4.47 -13.09
N GLY A 187 -13.79 4.10 -14.30
CA GLY A 187 -15.04 3.37 -14.54
C GLY A 187 -14.93 1.84 -14.43
N GLU A 188 -13.72 1.30 -14.27
CA GLU A 188 -13.53 -0.14 -14.16
C GLU A 188 -13.58 -0.59 -12.69
N ARG A 189 -14.12 -1.80 -12.48
CA ARG A 189 -14.12 -2.43 -11.14
C ARG A 189 -12.74 -2.98 -10.83
N ARG A 190 -12.04 -2.31 -9.93
CA ARG A 190 -10.67 -2.62 -9.48
C ARG A 190 -10.59 -2.57 -7.96
N LEU A 191 -9.54 -3.17 -7.37
CA LEU A 191 -9.19 -2.86 -6.00
C LEU A 191 -8.75 -1.39 -5.91
N ARG A 192 -9.02 -0.75 -4.78
CA ARG A 192 -8.73 0.68 -4.58
C ARG A 192 -8.01 0.90 -3.26
N SER A 193 -7.16 1.93 -3.25
CA SER A 193 -6.49 2.44 -2.06
C SER A 193 -6.63 3.95 -2.00
N GLY A 194 -6.59 4.52 -0.81
CA GLY A 194 -6.71 5.96 -0.63
C GLY A 194 -6.28 6.45 0.75
N LEU A 195 -6.13 7.76 0.85
CA LEU A 195 -5.93 8.49 2.09
C LEU A 195 -7.08 9.47 2.28
N VAL A 196 -7.60 9.54 3.49
CA VAL A 196 -8.66 10.49 3.84
C VAL A 196 -8.35 11.08 5.21
N TYR A 197 -8.62 12.36 5.38
CA TYR A 197 -8.58 13.03 6.68
C TYR A 197 -9.89 13.76 6.95
N ASP A 198 -10.15 14.11 8.21
CA ASP A 198 -11.27 14.94 8.61
C ASP A 198 -10.81 16.29 9.21
N GLN A 199 -11.77 17.17 9.47
CA GLN A 199 -11.49 18.47 10.07
C GLN A 199 -10.90 18.41 11.48
N SER A 200 -10.96 17.27 12.18
CA SER A 200 -10.29 17.08 13.46
C SER A 200 -8.81 16.73 13.33
N GLY A 201 -8.31 16.54 12.09
CA GLY A 201 -6.95 16.13 11.80
C GLY A 201 -6.71 14.63 11.89
N LYS A 202 -7.77 13.82 12.01
CA LYS A 202 -7.64 12.35 11.98
C LYS A 202 -7.42 11.88 10.57
N LEU A 203 -6.46 10.96 10.37
CA LEU A 203 -6.11 10.37 9.09
C LEU A 203 -6.56 8.90 9.02
N TRP A 204 -7.05 8.48 7.85
CA TRP A 204 -7.36 7.10 7.52
C TRP A 204 -6.58 6.65 6.30
N LEU A 205 -5.90 5.50 6.41
CA LEU A 205 -5.32 4.74 5.32
C LEU A 205 -6.35 3.68 4.90
N LEU A 206 -6.75 3.67 3.63
CA LEU A 206 -7.88 2.90 3.14
C LEU A 206 -7.46 1.91 2.06
N VAL A 207 -7.94 0.66 2.14
CA VAL A 207 -7.78 -0.34 1.08
C VAL A 207 -9.07 -1.15 0.95
N THR A 208 -9.48 -1.48 -0.29
CA THR A 208 -10.57 -2.44 -0.53
C THR A 208 -10.03 -3.85 -0.76
N ASN A 209 -10.80 -4.86 -0.35
CA ASN A 209 -10.64 -6.23 -0.80
C ASN A 209 -11.73 -6.68 -1.78
N SER A 210 -12.62 -5.77 -2.15
CA SER A 210 -13.68 -5.95 -3.16
C SER A 210 -13.44 -5.05 -4.36
N LEU A 211 -13.75 -5.55 -5.56
CA LEU A 211 -13.63 -4.76 -6.79
C LEU A 211 -14.73 -3.70 -6.84
N CYS A 212 -14.36 -2.44 -7.13
CA CYS A 212 -15.27 -1.31 -7.25
C CYS A 212 -14.75 -0.27 -8.25
N THR A 213 -15.65 0.54 -8.81
CA THR A 213 -15.27 1.73 -9.58
C THR A 213 -14.73 2.82 -8.65
N ALA A 214 -14.13 3.87 -9.21
CA ALA A 214 -13.69 5.02 -8.40
C ALA A 214 -14.89 5.71 -7.71
N ALA A 215 -16.01 5.84 -8.40
CA ALA A 215 -17.24 6.41 -7.84
C ALA A 215 -17.80 5.56 -6.67
N GLU A 216 -17.84 4.22 -6.83
CA GLU A 216 -18.26 3.31 -5.75
C GLU A 216 -17.34 3.38 -4.54
N PHE A 217 -16.01 3.45 -4.75
CA PHE A 217 -15.04 3.62 -3.68
C PHE A 217 -15.25 4.95 -2.93
N ARG A 218 -15.38 6.06 -3.68
CA ARG A 218 -15.62 7.39 -3.13
C ARG A 218 -16.93 7.43 -2.31
N ALA A 219 -18.02 6.85 -2.83
CA ALA A 219 -19.30 6.75 -2.12
C ALA A 219 -19.15 5.93 -0.82
N ALA A 220 -18.41 4.82 -0.86
CA ALA A 220 -18.12 4.01 0.34
C ALA A 220 -17.32 4.82 1.36
N VAL A 221 -16.33 5.61 0.94
CA VAL A 221 -15.58 6.53 1.81
C VAL A 221 -16.52 7.56 2.45
N GLN A 222 -17.37 8.21 1.67
CA GLN A 222 -18.32 9.21 2.16
C GLN A 222 -19.30 8.64 3.19
N GLU A 223 -19.71 7.38 3.05
CA GLU A 223 -20.67 6.77 3.97
C GLU A 223 -20.01 6.17 5.22
N THR A 224 -18.81 5.58 5.07
CA THR A 224 -18.26 4.72 6.15
C THR A 224 -17.11 5.31 6.93
N VAL A 225 -16.32 6.22 6.34
CA VAL A 225 -15.22 6.88 7.06
C VAL A 225 -15.81 7.89 8.03
N PRO A 226 -15.53 7.78 9.36
CA PRO A 226 -16.04 8.72 10.35
C PRO A 226 -15.48 10.14 10.17
N GLY A 227 -16.13 11.10 10.84
CA GLY A 227 -15.69 12.50 10.90
C GLY A 227 -16.44 13.41 9.95
N GLU A 228 -16.28 14.71 10.13
CA GLU A 228 -16.86 15.78 9.33
C GLU A 228 -15.78 16.48 8.50
N GLY A 229 -16.17 17.18 7.43
CA GLY A 229 -15.25 17.93 6.58
C GLY A 229 -14.14 17.07 5.97
N ARG A 230 -14.48 15.82 5.62
CA ARG A 230 -13.50 14.86 5.08
C ARG A 230 -13.02 15.28 3.70
N GLU A 231 -11.72 15.11 3.46
CA GLU A 231 -11.11 15.24 2.15
C GLU A 231 -10.02 14.18 1.99
N GLY A 232 -9.63 13.89 0.75
CA GLY A 232 -8.66 12.83 0.51
C GLY A 232 -8.22 12.65 -0.93
N ILE A 233 -7.41 11.62 -1.13
CA ILE A 233 -6.85 11.25 -2.42
C ILE A 233 -6.98 9.75 -2.69
N PHE A 234 -7.20 9.38 -3.96
CA PHE A 234 -6.97 8.02 -4.45
C PHE A 234 -5.47 7.78 -4.55
N LEU A 235 -5.02 6.59 -4.16
CA LEU A 235 -3.67 6.08 -4.36
C LEU A 235 -3.61 5.07 -5.51
N ASP A 236 -2.44 4.44 -5.71
CA ASP A 236 -2.32 3.34 -6.66
C ASP A 236 -3.23 2.19 -6.27
N GLY A 237 -3.96 1.68 -7.25
CA GLY A 237 -5.02 0.70 -7.08
C GLY A 237 -4.66 -0.67 -7.68
N ASP A 238 -5.73 -1.42 -8.01
CA ASP A 238 -5.64 -2.74 -8.65
C ASP A 238 -4.77 -3.71 -7.84
N GLY A 239 -3.86 -4.42 -8.48
CA GLY A 239 -2.94 -5.37 -7.83
C GLY A 239 -2.01 -4.74 -6.80
N SER A 240 -1.81 -3.41 -6.83
CA SER A 240 -1.01 -2.68 -5.84
C SER A 240 -1.75 -2.42 -4.52
N SER A 241 -3.08 -2.61 -4.47
CA SER A 241 -3.88 -2.38 -3.26
C SER A 241 -3.53 -3.39 -2.17
N GLN A 242 -2.63 -3.01 -1.27
CA GLN A 242 -2.10 -3.88 -0.22
C GLN A 242 -2.15 -3.18 1.14
N MET A 243 -2.38 -3.96 2.18
CA MET A 243 -2.39 -3.51 3.58
C MET A 243 -1.73 -4.55 4.48
N ASN A 244 -0.90 -4.09 5.39
CA ASN A 244 -0.45 -4.84 6.55
C ASN A 244 -1.06 -4.23 7.80
N ALA A 245 -1.81 -5.00 8.54
CA ALA A 245 -2.28 -4.69 9.89
C ALA A 245 -2.21 -5.97 10.74
N ASP A 246 -2.26 -5.85 12.05
CA ASP A 246 -2.34 -7.03 12.93
C ASP A 246 -3.65 -7.79 12.70
N GLU A 247 -4.73 -7.04 12.40
CA GLU A 247 -6.08 -7.58 12.20
C GLU A 247 -6.33 -8.11 10.78
N ALA A 248 -5.60 -7.58 9.76
CA ALA A 248 -5.80 -7.94 8.36
C ALA A 248 -4.54 -7.78 7.51
N VAL A 249 -4.32 -8.71 6.60
CA VAL A 249 -3.29 -8.62 5.57
C VAL A 249 -3.95 -8.72 4.20
N LEU A 250 -3.96 -7.60 3.46
CA LEU A 250 -4.48 -7.53 2.10
C LEU A 250 -3.31 -7.54 1.12
N THR A 251 -3.32 -8.44 0.17
CA THR A 251 -2.14 -8.72 -0.67
C THR A 251 -2.24 -8.17 -2.10
N GLY A 252 -3.40 -7.62 -2.49
CA GLY A 252 -3.66 -7.31 -3.88
C GLY A 252 -3.40 -8.53 -4.76
N ASP A 253 -2.56 -8.38 -5.78
CA ASP A 253 -2.05 -9.52 -6.58
C ASP A 253 -0.65 -9.98 -6.12
N SER A 254 -0.17 -9.51 -4.99
CA SER A 254 1.15 -9.82 -4.41
C SER A 254 2.35 -9.28 -5.20
N ARG A 255 2.15 -8.29 -6.10
CA ARG A 255 3.27 -7.62 -6.77
C ARG A 255 4.10 -6.79 -5.78
N PRO A 256 5.39 -6.58 -6.04
CA PRO A 256 6.15 -5.53 -5.37
C PRO A 256 5.51 -4.17 -5.59
N VAL A 257 5.51 -3.33 -4.56
CA VAL A 257 5.15 -1.91 -4.64
C VAL A 257 6.38 -1.07 -4.34
N VAL A 258 6.52 0.09 -4.98
CA VAL A 258 7.75 0.90 -4.85
C VAL A 258 7.78 1.64 -3.52
N GLN A 259 6.61 2.05 -3.02
CA GLN A 259 6.49 2.88 -1.82
C GLN A 259 5.32 2.44 -0.95
N MET A 260 5.42 2.65 0.35
CA MET A 260 4.36 2.46 1.32
C MET A 260 4.23 3.67 2.27
N LEU A 261 3.03 3.84 2.80
CA LEU A 261 2.77 4.63 3.99
C LEU A 261 2.79 3.67 5.18
N ALA A 262 3.80 3.78 6.01
CA ALA A 262 3.98 2.93 7.18
C ALA A 262 3.56 3.64 8.47
N VAL A 263 3.08 2.85 9.44
CA VAL A 263 2.84 3.32 10.80
C VAL A 263 4.18 3.43 11.52
N ALA A 264 4.47 4.63 12.05
CA ALA A 264 5.70 4.89 12.79
C ALA A 264 5.69 4.24 14.18
N GLY A 265 6.89 3.92 14.69
CA GLY A 265 7.08 3.67 16.11
C GLY A 265 6.83 4.96 16.91
N GLY A 266 6.14 4.84 18.05
CA GLY A 266 6.02 5.97 18.97
C GLY A 266 7.42 6.51 19.34
N LYS A 267 7.52 7.84 19.45
CA LYS A 267 8.73 8.53 19.92
C LYS A 267 8.99 8.24 21.39
#